data_90f16edd56dbd9cc718e80eb31ea95e2
#
_entry.id   90f16edd56dbd9cc718e80eb31ea95e2
#
_cell.length_a   1.000
_cell.length_b   1.000
_cell.length_c   1.000
_cell.angle_alpha   90.00
_cell.angle_beta   90.00
_cell.angle_gamma   90.00
#
_symmetry.space_group_name_H-M   'P 1'
#
loop_
_entity.id
_entity.type
_entity.pdbx_description
1 polymer ?
#
loop_
_entity_poly.entity_id
_entity_poly.type
_entity_poly.pdbx_seq_one_letter_code
_entity_poly.pdbx_strand_id
1 'polypeptide(L)'
;MRITRAFALLAILAAVFTIACSQQKAKTADVSDQIKDSLKANNLGDVKVTEDRDKGVITLSGDVKDEQAKAQAEDIAKQNAGGLIVANEIGVRPQGAEGEARKVDNNLDKGIEDNFRAALTANKLDNQHIRFDAKNGVITLMGDVDTPAQRQAAEKMAAKIPNVSQVVNELEVKGGKKNRRSAASPGE
;
A
#
# COMPACT_ATOMS: atom_id res chain seq x y z
N MET A 1 69.17 -49.60 -9.75
CA MET A 1 69.21 -50.10 -11.13
C MET A 1 67.82 -50.59 -11.54
N ARG A 2 67.23 -50.04 -12.64
CA ARG A 2 66.02 -50.45 -13.38
C ARG A 2 64.68 -50.19 -12.64
N ILE A 3 64.01 -49.10 -12.81
CA ILE A 3 63.00 -48.64 -13.84
C ILE A 3 62.15 -49.82 -14.36
N THR A 4 60.86 -49.84 -13.95
CA THR A 4 59.80 -50.37 -14.80
C THR A 4 58.52 -49.52 -14.54
N ARG A 5 58.04 -48.92 -15.62
CA ARG A 5 56.83 -48.11 -15.77
C ARG A 5 55.62 -49.06 -15.71
N ALA A 6 54.63 -48.69 -14.93
CA ALA A 6 53.30 -49.23 -15.11
C ALA A 6 52.30 -48.05 -15.17
N PHE A 7 51.72 -47.84 -16.33
CA PHE A 7 50.63 -46.96 -16.61
C PHE A 7 49.38 -47.50 -15.94
N ALA A 8 48.81 -46.72 -14.99
CA ALA A 8 47.47 -46.99 -14.50
C ALA A 8 46.55 -45.92 -15.04
N LEU A 9 45.62 -46.33 -15.91
CA LEU A 9 44.56 -45.55 -16.49
C LEU A 9 43.66 -44.99 -15.41
N LEU A 10 43.61 -43.64 -15.29
CA LEU A 10 42.67 -42.93 -14.45
C LEU A 10 41.35 -42.74 -15.22
N ALA A 11 40.40 -43.62 -14.94
CA ALA A 11 39.02 -43.43 -15.44
C ALA A 11 38.35 -42.28 -14.69
N ILE A 12 38.25 -41.11 -15.32
CA ILE A 12 37.49 -39.97 -14.82
C ILE A 12 36.02 -40.27 -15.06
N LEU A 13 35.31 -40.67 -14.01
CA LEU A 13 33.88 -40.80 -13.99
C LEU A 13 33.28 -39.36 -13.82
N ALA A 14 32.94 -38.71 -14.92
CA ALA A 14 32.22 -37.46 -14.94
C ALA A 14 30.80 -37.68 -14.45
N ALA A 15 30.55 -37.51 -13.16
CA ALA A 15 29.20 -37.41 -12.61
C ALA A 15 28.62 -36.09 -13.05
N VAL A 16 27.81 -36.10 -14.10
CA VAL A 16 26.98 -34.96 -14.51
C VAL A 16 25.88 -34.80 -13.45
N PHE A 17 26.15 -33.96 -12.47
CA PHE A 17 25.12 -33.45 -11.58
C PHE A 17 24.22 -32.50 -12.40
N THR A 18 23.13 -33.01 -12.97
CA THR A 18 22.03 -32.18 -13.43
C THR A 18 21.37 -31.59 -12.21
N ILE A 19 21.81 -30.40 -11.84
CA ILE A 19 21.05 -29.53 -10.92
C ILE A 19 19.80 -29.14 -11.69
N ALA A 20 18.73 -29.92 -11.50
CA ALA A 20 17.40 -29.48 -11.81
C ALA A 20 17.12 -28.28 -10.89
N CYS A 21 17.45 -27.05 -11.34
CA CYS A 21 16.85 -25.83 -10.79
C CYS A 21 15.36 -25.95 -11.04
N SER A 22 14.64 -26.59 -10.11
CA SER A 22 13.24 -26.29 -9.92
C SER A 22 13.22 -24.80 -9.52
N GLN A 23 12.95 -23.92 -10.49
CA GLN A 23 12.53 -22.57 -10.20
C GLN A 23 11.21 -22.67 -9.44
N GLN A 24 11.33 -22.96 -8.15
CA GLN A 24 10.32 -22.59 -7.20
C GLN A 24 10.26 -21.07 -7.35
N LYS A 25 9.24 -20.60 -8.10
CA LYS A 25 8.85 -19.18 -8.15
C LYS A 25 8.69 -18.80 -6.69
N ALA A 26 9.74 -18.19 -6.12
CA ALA A 26 9.70 -17.69 -4.76
C ALA A 26 8.45 -16.81 -4.73
N LYS A 27 7.42 -17.26 -4.01
CA LYS A 27 6.24 -16.47 -3.75
C LYS A 27 6.82 -15.24 -3.07
N THR A 28 6.91 -14.12 -3.80
CA THR A 28 7.37 -12.85 -3.25
C THR A 28 6.53 -12.67 -2.01
N ALA A 29 7.17 -12.66 -0.83
CA ALA A 29 6.46 -12.54 0.42
C ALA A 29 5.56 -11.32 0.28
N ASP A 30 4.27 -11.52 0.51
CA ASP A 30 3.27 -10.48 0.39
C ASP A 30 3.67 -9.38 1.36
N VAL A 31 3.81 -8.15 0.88
CA VAL A 31 4.20 -7.01 1.71
C VAL A 31 3.27 -6.92 2.92
N SER A 32 1.98 -7.21 2.72
CA SER A 32 1.00 -7.23 3.80
C SER A 32 1.31 -8.30 4.86
N ASP A 33 1.84 -9.46 4.48
CA ASP A 33 2.19 -10.51 5.44
C ASP A 33 3.42 -10.14 6.26
N GLN A 34 4.44 -9.52 5.65
CA GLN A 34 5.62 -9.02 6.37
C GLN A 34 5.24 -7.93 7.38
N ILE A 35 4.33 -7.01 7.00
CA ILE A 35 3.81 -5.98 7.90
C ILE A 35 3.04 -6.61 9.06
N LYS A 36 2.14 -7.58 8.79
CA LYS A 36 1.39 -8.30 9.84
C LYS A 36 2.30 -9.00 10.84
N ASP A 37 3.35 -9.66 10.35
CA ASP A 37 4.29 -10.36 11.24
C ASP A 37 5.07 -9.37 12.09
N SER A 38 5.49 -8.24 11.52
CA SER A 38 6.17 -7.16 12.23
C SER A 38 5.27 -6.50 13.28
N LEU A 39 4.00 -6.28 12.96
CA LEU A 39 3.00 -5.75 13.90
C LEU A 39 2.77 -6.71 15.08
N LYS A 40 2.62 -8.01 14.81
CA LYS A 40 2.48 -9.03 15.85
C LYS A 40 3.68 -9.08 16.79
N ALA A 41 4.89 -9.00 16.24
CA ALA A 41 6.13 -8.99 17.03
C ALA A 41 6.21 -7.77 17.99
N ASN A 42 5.46 -6.70 17.67
CA ASN A 42 5.40 -5.47 18.47
C ASN A 42 4.10 -5.32 19.29
N ASN A 43 3.38 -6.41 19.55
CA ASN A 43 2.10 -6.43 20.28
C ASN A 43 0.98 -5.59 19.63
N LEU A 44 1.03 -5.41 18.31
CA LEU A 44 0.02 -4.70 17.50
C LEU A 44 -0.73 -5.68 16.57
N GLY A 45 -0.87 -6.93 16.98
CA GLY A 45 -1.49 -7.99 16.17
C GLY A 45 -2.98 -7.79 15.85
N ASP A 46 -3.67 -6.90 16.55
CA ASP A 46 -5.06 -6.55 16.32
C ASP A 46 -5.23 -5.56 15.15
N VAL A 47 -4.15 -4.93 14.70
CA VAL A 47 -4.15 -4.07 13.51
C VAL A 47 -4.28 -4.92 12.25
N LYS A 48 -5.30 -4.62 11.46
CA LYS A 48 -5.55 -5.27 10.17
C LYS A 48 -4.75 -4.57 9.09
N VAL A 49 -4.16 -5.35 8.18
CA VAL A 49 -3.40 -4.86 7.04
C VAL A 49 -4.06 -5.37 5.77
N THR A 50 -4.41 -4.46 4.89
CA THR A 50 -4.95 -4.75 3.55
C THR A 50 -4.04 -4.12 2.50
N GLU A 51 -3.72 -4.85 1.44
CA GLU A 51 -2.92 -4.37 0.31
C GLU A 51 -3.79 -4.27 -0.94
N ASP A 52 -3.83 -3.10 -1.56
CA ASP A 52 -4.30 -2.90 -2.92
C ASP A 52 -3.10 -2.70 -3.84
N ARG A 53 -2.74 -3.76 -4.57
CA ARG A 53 -1.58 -3.76 -5.47
C ARG A 53 -1.79 -2.94 -6.72
N ASP A 54 -3.03 -2.83 -7.18
CA ASP A 54 -3.37 -2.08 -8.39
C ASP A 54 -3.25 -0.58 -8.12
N LYS A 55 -3.56 -0.16 -6.90
CA LYS A 55 -3.45 1.23 -6.42
C LYS A 55 -2.11 1.54 -5.77
N GLY A 56 -1.37 0.51 -5.36
CA GLY A 56 -0.11 0.69 -4.64
C GLY A 56 -0.31 1.20 -3.22
N VAL A 57 -1.37 0.75 -2.54
CA VAL A 57 -1.76 1.22 -1.21
C VAL A 57 -1.80 0.06 -0.21
N ILE A 58 -1.23 0.30 0.96
CA ILE A 58 -1.40 -0.51 2.18
C ILE A 58 -2.33 0.26 3.12
N THR A 59 -3.43 -0.36 3.53
CA THR A 59 -4.34 0.21 4.52
C THR A 59 -4.19 -0.50 5.86
N LEU A 60 -3.87 0.26 6.90
CA LEU A 60 -3.91 -0.17 8.29
C LEU A 60 -5.27 0.21 8.87
N SER A 61 -5.96 -0.74 9.51
CA SER A 61 -7.26 -0.50 10.11
C SER A 61 -7.44 -1.29 11.40
N GLY A 62 -8.48 -0.99 12.14
CA GLY A 62 -8.74 -1.54 13.47
C GLY A 62 -8.61 -0.47 14.54
N ASP A 63 -8.53 -0.89 15.78
CA ASP A 63 -8.49 0.02 16.93
C ASP A 63 -7.25 -0.27 17.78
N VAL A 64 -6.62 0.78 18.31
CA VAL A 64 -5.54 0.71 19.29
C VAL A 64 -5.90 1.57 20.51
N LYS A 65 -5.19 1.38 21.62
CA LYS A 65 -5.52 2.04 22.89
C LYS A 65 -5.06 3.49 22.99
N ASP A 66 -4.02 3.87 22.26
CA ASP A 66 -3.41 5.19 22.33
C ASP A 66 -2.74 5.60 21.01
N GLU A 67 -2.44 6.89 20.88
CA GLU A 67 -1.79 7.48 19.70
C GLU A 67 -0.37 6.94 19.48
N GLN A 68 0.33 6.53 20.52
CA GLN A 68 1.66 5.97 20.39
C GLN A 68 1.61 4.62 19.67
N ALA A 69 0.66 3.76 20.00
CA ALA A 69 0.43 2.50 19.31
C ALA A 69 0.04 2.71 17.84
N LYS A 70 -0.80 3.73 17.55
CA LYS A 70 -1.16 4.12 16.18
C LYS A 70 0.06 4.57 15.38
N ALA A 71 0.89 5.45 15.94
CA ALA A 71 2.10 5.93 15.29
C ALA A 71 3.11 4.79 15.07
N GLN A 72 3.30 3.92 16.08
CA GLN A 72 4.19 2.76 15.96
C GLN A 72 3.74 1.80 14.84
N ALA A 73 2.43 1.54 14.72
CA ALA A 73 1.90 0.71 13.64
C ALA A 73 2.20 1.31 12.26
N GLU A 74 2.05 2.62 12.13
CA GLU A 74 2.36 3.35 10.90
C GLU A 74 3.84 3.26 10.53
N ASP A 75 4.73 3.47 11.49
CA ASP A 75 6.18 3.39 11.28
C ASP A 75 6.61 1.99 10.84
N ILE A 76 6.08 0.95 11.50
CA ILE A 76 6.33 -0.45 11.11
C ILE A 76 5.86 -0.69 9.68
N ALA A 77 4.66 -0.23 9.32
CA ALA A 77 4.16 -0.40 7.97
C ALA A 77 4.99 0.34 6.94
N LYS A 78 5.36 1.60 7.18
CA LYS A 78 6.21 2.40 6.28
C LYS A 78 7.58 1.76 6.03
N GLN A 79 8.20 1.18 7.06
CA GLN A 79 9.49 0.49 6.93
C GLN A 79 9.42 -0.74 6.04
N ASN A 80 8.26 -1.41 6.00
CA ASN A 80 8.06 -2.66 5.28
C ASN A 80 7.25 -2.49 3.98
N ALA A 81 6.70 -1.30 3.70
CA ALA A 81 5.78 -1.07 2.58
C ALA A 81 6.42 -1.12 1.19
N GLY A 82 7.76 -1.16 1.09
CA GLY A 82 8.45 -1.29 -0.20
C GLY A 82 8.16 -0.16 -1.20
N GLY A 83 7.79 1.03 -0.71
CA GLY A 83 7.44 2.19 -1.53
C GLY A 83 5.94 2.34 -1.83
N LEU A 84 5.09 1.45 -1.31
CA LEU A 84 3.64 1.61 -1.37
C LEU A 84 3.19 2.73 -0.41
N ILE A 85 2.05 3.35 -0.73
CA ILE A 85 1.42 4.34 0.15
C ILE A 85 0.83 3.61 1.36
N VAL A 86 1.11 4.10 2.57
CA VAL A 86 0.50 3.57 3.80
C VAL A 86 -0.63 4.51 4.22
N ALA A 87 -1.86 4.03 4.19
CA ALA A 87 -3.06 4.69 4.72
C ALA A 87 -3.27 4.23 6.17
N ASN A 88 -3.15 5.13 7.15
CA ASN A 88 -3.32 4.80 8.56
C ASN A 88 -4.72 5.14 9.06
N GLU A 89 -5.67 4.26 8.82
CA GLU A 89 -7.07 4.35 9.26
C GLU A 89 -7.31 3.73 10.66
N ILE A 90 -6.27 3.58 11.46
CA ILE A 90 -6.39 3.04 12.82
C ILE A 90 -7.14 4.04 13.70
N GLY A 91 -8.16 3.58 14.42
CA GLY A 91 -8.85 4.35 15.44
C GLY A 91 -8.15 4.25 16.79
N VAL A 92 -8.14 5.34 17.55
CA VAL A 92 -7.65 5.33 18.93
C VAL A 92 -8.83 5.18 19.88
N ARG A 93 -8.77 4.15 20.72
CA ARG A 93 -9.85 3.76 21.64
C ARG A 93 -9.31 3.63 23.05
N PRO A 94 -9.24 4.72 23.83
CA PRO A 94 -8.82 4.66 25.22
C PRO A 94 -9.74 3.75 26.01
N GLN A 95 -9.15 2.97 26.91
CA GLN A 95 -9.89 2.02 27.73
C GLN A 95 -10.97 2.74 28.57
N GLY A 96 -12.21 2.27 28.45
CA GLY A 96 -13.36 2.82 29.15
C GLY A 96 -14.04 4.03 28.44
N ALA A 97 -13.48 4.49 27.32
CA ALA A 97 -14.04 5.59 26.52
C ALA A 97 -14.18 5.22 25.03
N GLU A 98 -14.16 3.93 24.70
CA GLU A 98 -14.12 3.45 23.32
C GLU A 98 -15.35 3.90 22.50
N GLY A 99 -16.52 3.90 23.13
CA GLY A 99 -17.78 4.29 22.50
C GLY A 99 -17.84 5.78 22.17
N GLU A 100 -17.42 6.63 23.11
CA GLU A 100 -17.33 8.07 22.92
C GLU A 100 -16.29 8.44 21.86
N ALA A 101 -15.10 7.86 21.92
CA ALA A 101 -14.03 8.07 20.96
C ALA A 101 -14.51 7.74 19.54
N ARG A 102 -15.19 6.60 19.36
CA ARG A 102 -15.73 6.19 18.06
C ARG A 102 -16.80 7.17 17.54
N LYS A 103 -17.66 7.70 18.40
CA LYS A 103 -18.65 8.71 18.00
C LYS A 103 -17.98 10.01 17.57
N VAL A 104 -16.94 10.44 18.29
CA VAL A 104 -16.17 11.63 17.94
C VAL A 104 -15.54 11.47 16.57
N ASP A 105 -14.82 10.37 16.31
CA ASP A 105 -14.19 10.09 15.03
C ASP A 105 -15.21 10.06 13.89
N ASN A 106 -16.33 9.36 14.04
CA ASN A 106 -17.37 9.29 13.03
C ASN A 106 -17.95 10.68 12.69
N ASN A 107 -18.10 11.56 13.70
CA ASN A 107 -18.56 12.93 13.46
C ASN A 107 -17.51 13.78 12.74
N LEU A 108 -16.23 13.62 13.09
CA LEU A 108 -15.12 14.29 12.42
C LEU A 108 -15.00 13.83 10.97
N ASP A 109 -15.05 12.53 10.71
CA ASP A 109 -14.98 11.95 9.37
C ASP A 109 -16.12 12.44 8.49
N LYS A 110 -17.35 12.48 9.02
CA LYS A 110 -18.49 13.07 8.31
C LYS A 110 -18.28 14.56 8.02
N GLY A 111 -17.73 15.32 8.96
CA GLY A 111 -17.37 16.72 8.76
C GLY A 111 -16.32 16.91 7.67
N ILE A 112 -15.32 16.01 7.58
CA ILE A 112 -14.33 15.99 6.50
C ILE A 112 -15.02 15.80 5.16
N GLU A 113 -15.90 14.79 5.05
CA GLU A 113 -16.61 14.48 3.80
C GLU A 113 -17.50 15.64 3.34
N ASP A 114 -18.28 16.25 4.25
CA ASP A 114 -19.16 17.35 3.93
C ASP A 114 -18.37 18.59 3.47
N ASN A 115 -17.27 18.92 4.15
CA ASN A 115 -16.39 20.02 3.78
C ASN A 115 -15.70 19.77 2.42
N PHE A 116 -15.25 18.54 2.18
CA PHE A 116 -14.60 18.21 0.91
C PHE A 116 -15.60 18.24 -0.26
N ARG A 117 -16.82 17.76 -0.07
CA ARG A 117 -17.91 17.87 -1.07
C ARG A 117 -18.19 19.33 -1.42
N ALA A 118 -18.26 20.20 -0.42
CA ALA A 118 -18.44 21.65 -0.62
C ALA A 118 -17.25 22.26 -1.38
N ALA A 119 -16.01 21.82 -1.07
CA ALA A 119 -14.82 22.28 -1.78
C ALA A 119 -14.80 21.84 -3.25
N LEU A 120 -15.21 20.61 -3.57
CA LEU A 120 -15.34 20.13 -4.95
C LEU A 120 -16.33 21.00 -5.75
N THR A 121 -17.50 21.29 -5.17
CA THR A 121 -18.52 22.13 -5.80
C THR A 121 -18.00 23.55 -6.05
N ALA A 122 -17.37 24.17 -5.05
CA ALA A 122 -16.81 25.52 -5.17
C ALA A 122 -15.72 25.63 -6.24
N ASN A 123 -14.99 24.55 -6.51
CA ASN A 123 -13.93 24.48 -7.52
C ASN A 123 -14.37 23.84 -8.84
N LYS A 124 -15.67 23.60 -9.04
CA LYS A 124 -16.27 23.01 -10.26
C LYS A 124 -15.68 21.64 -10.62
N LEU A 125 -15.35 20.83 -9.62
CA LEU A 125 -14.90 19.44 -9.76
C LEU A 125 -15.99 18.42 -9.37
N ASP A 126 -17.18 18.89 -9.03
CA ASP A 126 -18.37 18.09 -8.72
C ASP A 126 -18.91 17.30 -9.93
N ASN A 127 -18.59 17.72 -11.15
CA ASN A 127 -18.92 17.03 -12.39
C ASN A 127 -17.92 15.91 -12.76
N GLN A 128 -16.84 15.75 -12.01
CA GLN A 128 -15.89 14.64 -12.18
C GLN A 128 -16.39 13.41 -11.40
N HIS A 129 -15.92 12.22 -11.81
CA HIS A 129 -16.26 10.97 -11.13
C HIS A 129 -15.42 10.76 -9.86
N ILE A 130 -15.33 11.79 -9.01
CA ILE A 130 -14.59 11.76 -7.75
C ILE A 130 -15.48 11.18 -6.66
N ARG A 131 -15.09 10.05 -6.11
CA ARG A 131 -15.62 9.46 -4.89
C ARG A 131 -14.59 9.64 -3.80
N PHE A 132 -15.05 9.71 -2.57
CA PHE A 132 -14.18 9.85 -1.41
C PHE A 132 -14.83 9.20 -0.19
N ASP A 133 -13.98 8.78 0.73
CA ASP A 133 -14.35 8.24 2.03
C ASP A 133 -13.38 8.79 3.07
N ALA A 134 -13.89 9.12 4.24
CA ALA A 134 -13.06 9.60 5.35
C ALA A 134 -13.14 8.59 6.51
N LYS A 135 -11.98 8.25 7.08
CA LYS A 135 -11.91 7.33 8.20
C LYS A 135 -10.76 7.65 9.14
N ASN A 136 -11.11 7.94 10.39
CA ASN A 136 -10.15 8.31 11.44
C ASN A 136 -9.16 9.40 11.00
N GLY A 137 -9.67 10.41 10.24
CA GLY A 137 -8.91 11.54 9.73
C GLY A 137 -8.15 11.29 8.44
N VAL A 138 -8.18 10.08 7.88
CA VAL A 138 -7.65 9.77 6.54
C VAL A 138 -8.75 9.97 5.52
N ILE A 139 -8.53 10.78 4.48
CA ILE A 139 -9.44 10.88 3.34
C ILE A 139 -8.84 10.16 2.12
N THR A 140 -9.58 9.19 1.58
CA THR A 140 -9.20 8.44 0.37
C THR A 140 -10.02 8.96 -0.81
N LEU A 141 -9.32 9.41 -1.85
CA LEU A 141 -9.92 9.92 -3.10
C LEU A 141 -9.88 8.82 -4.15
N MET A 142 -11.02 8.48 -4.75
CA MET A 142 -11.18 7.37 -5.70
C MET A 142 -11.93 7.83 -6.96
N GLY A 143 -11.77 7.07 -8.04
CA GLY A 143 -12.45 7.34 -9.32
C GLY A 143 -11.53 7.96 -10.35
N ASP A 144 -12.09 8.80 -11.23
CA ASP A 144 -11.32 9.35 -12.35
C ASP A 144 -11.57 10.83 -12.56
N VAL A 145 -10.53 11.47 -13.04
CA VAL A 145 -10.51 12.87 -13.46
C VAL A 145 -9.98 13.00 -14.88
N ASP A 146 -10.29 14.10 -15.56
CA ASP A 146 -9.91 14.27 -16.96
C ASP A 146 -8.42 14.62 -17.12
N THR A 147 -7.82 15.28 -16.13
CA THR A 147 -6.44 15.79 -16.23
C THR A 147 -5.61 15.55 -14.96
N PRO A 148 -4.27 15.45 -15.09
CA PRO A 148 -3.38 15.40 -13.93
C PRO A 148 -3.49 16.62 -13.01
N ALA A 149 -3.81 17.80 -13.58
CA ALA A 149 -4.00 19.03 -12.83
C ALA A 149 -5.22 18.92 -11.89
N GLN A 150 -6.32 18.32 -12.36
CA GLN A 150 -7.51 18.07 -11.53
C GLN A 150 -7.21 17.07 -10.40
N ARG A 151 -6.42 16.01 -10.68
CA ARG A 151 -5.98 15.05 -9.67
C ARG A 151 -5.20 15.74 -8.54
N GLN A 152 -4.23 16.59 -8.89
CA GLN A 152 -3.46 17.37 -7.92
C GLN A 152 -4.33 18.42 -7.19
N ALA A 153 -5.28 19.06 -7.90
CA ALA A 153 -6.18 20.03 -7.28
C ALA A 153 -7.06 19.36 -6.22
N ALA A 154 -7.64 18.19 -6.51
CA ALA A 154 -8.43 17.43 -5.56
C ALA A 154 -7.62 17.06 -4.31
N GLU A 155 -6.40 16.57 -4.48
CA GLU A 155 -5.50 16.24 -3.37
C GLU A 155 -5.18 17.46 -2.50
N LYS A 156 -4.80 18.58 -3.12
CA LYS A 156 -4.50 19.82 -2.40
C LYS A 156 -5.72 20.40 -1.67
N MET A 157 -6.92 20.22 -2.22
CA MET A 157 -8.15 20.61 -1.54
C MET A 157 -8.42 19.73 -0.33
N ALA A 158 -8.32 18.41 -0.48
CA ALA A 158 -8.49 17.47 0.60
C ALA A 158 -7.51 17.73 1.76
N ALA A 159 -6.24 18.00 1.45
CA ALA A 159 -5.22 18.31 2.46
C ALA A 159 -5.48 19.60 3.25
N LYS A 160 -6.36 20.47 2.78
CA LYS A 160 -6.73 21.72 3.46
C LYS A 160 -7.98 21.60 4.32
N ILE A 161 -8.69 20.50 4.26
CA ILE A 161 -9.90 20.29 5.05
C ILE A 161 -9.51 20.10 6.52
N PRO A 162 -10.19 20.80 7.45
CA PRO A 162 -9.94 20.62 8.88
C PRO A 162 -10.08 19.15 9.30
N ASN A 163 -9.24 18.74 10.22
CA ASN A 163 -9.16 17.37 10.77
C ASN A 163 -8.68 16.27 9.79
N VAL A 164 -8.30 16.61 8.57
CA VAL A 164 -7.60 15.67 7.69
C VAL A 164 -6.15 15.55 8.14
N SER A 165 -5.77 14.34 8.54
CA SER A 165 -4.41 13.99 8.92
C SER A 165 -3.61 13.43 7.75
N GLN A 166 -4.30 12.78 6.81
CA GLN A 166 -3.69 12.16 5.63
C GLN A 166 -4.64 12.18 4.43
N VAL A 167 -4.08 12.33 3.23
CA VAL A 167 -4.80 12.17 1.95
C VAL A 167 -4.19 10.99 1.19
N VAL A 168 -5.02 10.03 0.83
CA VAL A 168 -4.69 8.92 -0.08
C VAL A 168 -5.34 9.21 -1.43
N ASN A 169 -4.53 9.43 -2.46
CA ASN A 169 -5.02 9.83 -3.78
C ASN A 169 -4.94 8.68 -4.79
N GLU A 170 -6.03 7.93 -4.90
CA GLU A 170 -6.22 6.85 -5.85
C GLU A 170 -6.94 7.27 -7.15
N LEU A 171 -7.08 8.59 -7.39
CA LEU A 171 -7.71 9.09 -8.61
C LEU A 171 -6.89 8.69 -9.85
N GLU A 172 -7.58 8.15 -10.85
CA GLU A 172 -7.00 7.85 -12.16
C GLU A 172 -7.24 9.01 -13.14
N VAL A 173 -6.29 9.26 -14.04
CA VAL A 173 -6.47 10.25 -15.12
C VAL A 173 -7.02 9.53 -16.34
N LYS A 174 -8.19 9.97 -16.84
CA LYS A 174 -8.77 9.43 -18.08
C LYS A 174 -7.78 9.59 -19.24
N GLY A 175 -7.45 8.51 -19.92
CA GLY A 175 -6.49 8.50 -21.03
C GLY A 175 -5.08 8.03 -20.69
N GLY A 176 -4.71 7.89 -19.41
CA GLY A 176 -3.40 7.35 -19.02
C GLY A 176 -3.19 5.87 -19.37
N LYS A 177 -4.25 5.11 -19.60
CA LYS A 177 -4.20 3.69 -19.98
C LYS A 177 -3.91 3.43 -21.47
N LYS A 178 -4.00 4.43 -22.36
CA LYS A 178 -3.86 4.19 -23.81
C LYS A 178 -2.41 4.00 -24.30
N ASN A 179 -1.38 4.36 -23.53
CA ASN A 179 0.00 4.35 -24.01
C ASN A 179 0.83 3.12 -23.65
N ARG A 180 0.24 2.09 -22.99
CA ARG A 180 0.99 0.84 -22.71
C ARG A 180 0.85 -0.26 -23.76
N ARG A 181 0.00 -0.08 -24.79
CA ARG A 181 -0.24 -1.09 -25.83
C ARG A 181 0.34 -0.78 -27.21
N SER A 182 1.00 0.38 -27.41
CA SER A 182 1.55 0.77 -28.72
C SER A 182 3.05 0.58 -28.88
N ALA A 183 3.74 -0.03 -27.92
CA ALA A 183 5.19 -0.26 -28.00
C ALA A 183 5.56 -1.73 -28.24
N ALA A 184 4.69 -2.49 -28.89
CA ALA A 184 5.00 -3.86 -29.31
C ALA A 184 4.54 -4.08 -30.74
N SER A 185 5.29 -3.56 -31.72
CA SER A 185 5.59 -4.15 -33.04
C SER A 185 6.59 -3.27 -33.76
N PRO A 186 7.79 -3.76 -34.00
CA PRO A 186 8.33 -3.68 -35.34
C PRO A 186 8.25 -5.08 -35.95
N GLY A 187 7.43 -5.19 -36.98
CA GLY A 187 7.55 -6.28 -37.93
C GLY A 187 8.78 -6.06 -38.80
N GLU A 188 9.25 -7.17 -39.35
CA GLU A 188 10.18 -7.48 -40.40
C GLU A 188 11.56 -7.88 -39.95
#